data_9c7337cce6b67efb79e78c4e0ff0f329
#
_entry.id   9c7337cce6b67efb79e78c4e0ff0f329
#
_cell.length_a   1.000
_cell.length_b   1.000
_cell.length_c   1.000
_cell.angle_alpha   90.00
_cell.angle_beta   90.00
_cell.angle_gamma   90.00
#
_symmetry.space_group_name_H-M   'P 1'
#
loop_
_entity.id
_entity.type
_entity.pdbx_description
1 polymer ?
#
loop_
_entity_poly.entity_id
_entity_poly.type
_entity_poly.pdbx_seq_one_letter_code
_entity_poly.pdbx_strand_id
1 'polypeptide(L)'
;MSTEAPIVAAWPVGVLQPVVTVLSLLLALVTAVLVVMNRKLPTWVLGLVVLLEVAVVALAVQCVVAWIGGTAPAQPVVFLAYLVVVLAAPVGTWLWAKGEPSRWGPGVVCVAALVLPVLVVRLEQVWTTLNA
;
A
#
# COMPACT_ATOMS: atom_id res chain seq x y z
N MET A 1 27.93 13.30 -10.27
CA MET A 1 26.87 14.15 -9.77
C MET A 1 25.53 13.52 -10.06
N SER A 2 24.64 13.50 -9.07
CA SER A 2 23.34 12.89 -9.24
C SER A 2 22.45 13.70 -10.18
N THR A 3 21.73 13.01 -11.07
CA THR A 3 20.71 13.62 -11.92
C THR A 3 19.34 13.60 -11.25
N GLU A 4 19.24 13.01 -10.08
CA GLU A 4 18.00 12.90 -9.33
C GLU A 4 17.62 14.24 -8.70
N ALA A 5 16.32 14.44 -8.49
CA ALA A 5 15.82 15.60 -7.77
C ALA A 5 16.39 15.60 -6.35
N PRO A 6 16.75 16.78 -5.80
CA PRO A 6 17.25 16.83 -4.43
C PRO A 6 16.19 16.39 -3.43
N ILE A 7 16.65 15.74 -2.37
CA ILE A 7 15.77 15.35 -1.27
C ILE A 7 15.45 16.58 -0.43
N VAL A 8 14.16 16.92 -0.34
CA VAL A 8 13.67 18.06 0.43
C VAL A 8 13.37 17.67 1.86
N ALA A 9 12.83 16.45 2.05
CA ALA A 9 12.50 15.92 3.37
C ALA A 9 12.89 14.44 3.43
N ALA A 10 13.43 14.01 4.57
CA ALA A 10 13.80 12.61 4.76
C ALA A 10 12.54 11.74 4.91
N TRP A 11 12.55 10.55 4.29
CA TRP A 11 11.47 9.59 4.41
C TRP A 11 11.44 9.04 5.85
N PRO A 12 10.33 9.25 6.59
CA PRO A 12 10.29 8.86 8.00
C PRO A 12 10.08 7.37 8.24
N VAL A 13 9.71 6.63 7.19
CA VAL A 13 9.39 5.21 7.30
C VAL A 13 10.62 4.39 6.95
N GLY A 14 11.02 3.50 7.85
CA GLY A 14 12.15 2.60 7.59
C GLY A 14 11.70 1.17 7.36
N VAL A 15 11.52 0.44 8.44
CA VAL A 15 11.22 -1.01 8.39
C VAL A 15 9.82 -1.29 7.84
N LEU A 16 8.85 -0.40 8.06
CA LEU A 16 7.47 -0.64 7.65
C LEU A 16 7.30 -0.67 6.13
N GLN A 17 8.11 0.06 5.38
CA GLN A 17 8.00 0.03 3.92
C GLN A 17 8.28 -1.37 3.35
N PRO A 18 9.40 -2.03 3.67
CA PRO A 18 9.60 -3.41 3.22
C PRO A 18 8.58 -4.39 3.80
N VAL A 19 8.10 -4.17 5.03
CA VAL A 19 7.05 -5.00 5.61
C VAL A 19 5.77 -4.93 4.78
N VAL A 20 5.33 -3.73 4.43
CA VAL A 20 4.14 -3.54 3.57
C VAL A 20 4.36 -4.20 2.22
N THR A 21 5.53 -4.03 1.63
CA THR A 21 5.86 -4.61 0.33
C THR A 21 5.80 -6.14 0.38
N VAL A 22 6.42 -6.76 1.39
CA VAL A 22 6.42 -8.22 1.53
C VAL A 22 5.00 -8.74 1.75
N LEU A 23 4.23 -8.10 2.63
CA LEU A 23 2.84 -8.51 2.90
C LEU A 23 1.98 -8.38 1.64
N SER A 24 2.15 -7.30 0.87
CA SER A 24 1.42 -7.10 -0.39
C SER A 24 1.76 -8.18 -1.40
N LEU A 25 3.04 -8.48 -1.56
CA LEU A 25 3.47 -9.51 -2.51
C LEU A 25 3.01 -10.91 -2.08
N LEU A 26 3.02 -11.17 -0.78
CA LEU A 26 2.50 -12.43 -0.25
C LEU A 26 1.00 -12.57 -0.53
N LEU A 27 0.24 -11.51 -0.28
CA LEU A 27 -1.19 -11.48 -0.57
C LEU A 27 -1.44 -11.66 -2.08
N ALA A 28 -0.63 -11.01 -2.92
CA ALA A 28 -0.72 -11.16 -4.37
C ALA A 28 -0.46 -12.61 -4.80
N LEU A 29 0.55 -13.24 -4.23
CA LEU A 29 0.88 -14.62 -4.55
C LEU A 29 -0.26 -15.57 -4.16
N VAL A 30 -0.77 -15.44 -2.94
CA VAL A 30 -1.87 -16.28 -2.43
C VAL A 30 -3.11 -16.12 -3.31
N THR A 31 -3.48 -14.88 -3.62
CA THR A 31 -4.67 -14.64 -4.45
C THR A 31 -4.46 -15.04 -5.90
N ALA A 32 -3.24 -14.93 -6.43
CA ALA A 32 -2.94 -15.42 -7.77
C ALA A 32 -3.12 -16.93 -7.85
N VAL A 33 -2.67 -17.67 -6.83
CA VAL A 33 -2.87 -19.12 -6.76
C VAL A 33 -4.36 -19.45 -6.73
N LEU A 34 -5.16 -18.69 -5.97
CA LEU A 34 -6.62 -18.90 -5.92
C LEU A 34 -7.26 -18.68 -7.28
N VAL A 35 -6.81 -17.67 -8.03
CA VAL A 35 -7.30 -17.41 -9.39
C VAL A 35 -6.99 -18.60 -10.30
N VAL A 36 -5.76 -19.10 -10.26
CA VAL A 36 -5.34 -20.24 -11.08
C VAL A 36 -6.11 -21.50 -10.73
N MET A 37 -6.42 -21.69 -9.44
CA MET A 37 -7.21 -22.83 -8.96
C MET A 37 -8.70 -22.67 -9.18
N ASN A 38 -9.13 -21.54 -9.75
CA ASN A 38 -10.53 -21.23 -10.01
C ASN A 38 -11.38 -21.27 -8.72
N ARG A 39 -10.87 -20.69 -7.66
CA ARG A 39 -11.56 -20.64 -6.36
C ARG A 39 -12.03 -19.23 -6.04
N LYS A 40 -13.14 -19.14 -5.31
CA LYS A 40 -13.58 -17.86 -4.77
C LYS A 40 -12.69 -17.45 -3.60
N LEU A 41 -12.80 -16.19 -3.19
CA LEU A 41 -12.00 -15.61 -2.11
C LEU A 41 -12.42 -16.24 -0.76
N PRO A 42 -11.51 -17.00 -0.11
CA PRO A 42 -11.84 -17.59 1.19
C PRO A 42 -11.69 -16.59 2.32
N THR A 43 -12.42 -16.83 3.41
CA THR A 43 -12.44 -15.91 4.56
C THR A 43 -11.06 -15.81 5.25
N TRP A 44 -10.24 -16.85 5.21
CA TRP A 44 -8.92 -16.81 5.86
C TRP A 44 -7.97 -15.78 5.23
N VAL A 45 -8.21 -15.41 3.97
CA VAL A 45 -7.43 -14.35 3.30
C VAL A 45 -7.68 -13.00 3.98
N LEU A 46 -8.83 -12.82 4.63
CA LEU A 46 -9.11 -11.61 5.40
C LEU A 46 -8.02 -11.36 6.45
N GLY A 47 -7.46 -12.40 7.04
CA GLY A 47 -6.35 -12.25 7.99
C GLY A 47 -5.15 -11.55 7.37
N LEU A 48 -4.79 -11.91 6.14
CA LEU A 48 -3.71 -11.25 5.42
C LEU A 48 -4.06 -9.81 5.06
N VAL A 49 -5.30 -9.57 4.65
CA VAL A 49 -5.76 -8.21 4.31
C VAL A 49 -5.74 -7.31 5.56
N VAL A 50 -6.20 -7.81 6.70
CA VAL A 50 -6.18 -7.07 7.96
C VAL A 50 -4.74 -6.78 8.39
N LEU A 51 -3.86 -7.76 8.27
CA LEU A 51 -2.45 -7.58 8.62
C LEU A 51 -1.80 -6.52 7.74
N LEU A 52 -2.09 -6.53 6.44
CA LEU A 52 -1.61 -5.52 5.50
C LEU A 52 -2.17 -4.15 5.85
N GLU A 53 -3.46 -4.07 6.17
CA GLU A 53 -4.09 -2.79 6.55
C GLU A 53 -3.46 -2.22 7.82
N VAL A 54 -3.20 -3.06 8.82
CA VAL A 54 -2.52 -2.63 10.05
C VAL A 54 -1.14 -2.08 9.74
N ALA A 55 -0.38 -2.75 8.85
CA ALA A 55 0.94 -2.28 8.46
C ALA A 55 0.87 -0.93 7.73
N VAL A 56 -0.12 -0.76 6.84
CA VAL A 56 -0.33 0.50 6.11
C VAL A 56 -0.75 1.62 7.05
N VAL A 57 -1.63 1.34 8.01
CA VAL A 57 -2.04 2.32 9.03
C VAL A 57 -0.84 2.73 9.87
N ALA A 58 0.02 1.79 10.27
CA ALA A 58 1.24 2.09 11.02
C ALA A 58 2.18 2.99 10.22
N LEU A 59 2.33 2.71 8.92
CA LEU A 59 3.11 3.57 8.02
C LEU A 59 2.52 4.98 7.96
N ALA A 60 1.20 5.10 7.83
CA ALA A 60 0.52 6.39 7.81
C ALA A 60 0.73 7.16 9.11
N VAL A 61 0.66 6.46 10.26
CA VAL A 61 0.89 7.06 11.57
C VAL A 61 2.31 7.60 11.67
N GLN A 62 3.31 6.85 11.20
CA GLN A 62 4.69 7.33 11.19
C GLN A 62 4.84 8.61 10.36
N CYS A 63 4.18 8.66 9.19
CA CYS A 63 4.22 9.85 8.36
C CYS A 63 3.56 11.05 9.04
N VAL A 64 2.40 10.85 9.66
CA VAL A 64 1.67 11.93 10.35
C VAL A 64 2.47 12.43 11.55
N VAL A 65 3.06 11.53 12.33
CA VAL A 65 3.89 11.91 13.48
C VAL A 65 5.10 12.75 13.03
N ALA A 66 5.75 12.35 11.96
CA ALA A 66 6.87 13.10 11.41
C ALA A 66 6.44 14.48 10.94
N TRP A 67 5.27 14.57 10.30
CA TRP A 67 4.73 15.85 9.81
C TRP A 67 4.42 16.79 10.98
N ILE A 68 3.74 16.27 12.01
CA ILE A 68 3.45 17.06 13.23
C ILE A 68 4.75 17.50 13.90
N GLY A 69 5.79 16.66 13.85
CA GLY A 69 7.11 16.95 14.42
C GLY A 69 7.95 17.93 13.63
N GLY A 70 7.42 18.48 12.54
CA GLY A 70 8.08 19.51 11.76
C GLY A 70 8.66 19.08 10.43
N THR A 71 8.62 17.78 10.09
CA THR A 71 9.12 17.26 8.82
C THR A 71 7.95 17.08 7.85
N ALA A 72 7.61 18.12 7.11
CA ALA A 72 6.51 18.08 6.14
C ALA A 72 6.94 17.39 4.84
N PRO A 73 6.01 16.71 4.14
CA PRO A 73 6.31 16.18 2.83
C PRO A 73 6.57 17.30 1.80
N ALA A 74 7.39 16.99 0.80
CA ALA A 74 7.71 17.95 -0.25
C ALA A 74 6.48 18.35 -1.06
N GLN A 75 5.55 17.42 -1.26
CA GLN A 75 4.30 17.65 -1.99
C GLN A 75 3.11 17.24 -1.12
N PRO A 76 2.69 18.09 -0.14
CA PRO A 76 1.74 17.65 0.89
C PRO A 76 0.37 17.25 0.35
N VAL A 77 -0.18 17.98 -0.62
CA VAL A 77 -1.51 17.67 -1.16
C VAL A 77 -1.47 16.35 -1.94
N VAL A 78 -0.46 16.17 -2.77
CA VAL A 78 -0.28 14.94 -3.55
C VAL A 78 -0.03 13.76 -2.62
N PHE A 79 0.78 13.97 -1.58
CA PHE A 79 1.05 12.94 -0.58
C PHE A 79 -0.24 12.47 0.11
N LEU A 80 -1.09 13.40 0.54
CA LEU A 80 -2.36 13.05 1.17
C LEU A 80 -3.27 12.27 0.25
N ALA A 81 -3.33 12.65 -1.04
CA ALA A 81 -4.14 11.93 -2.01
C ALA A 81 -3.68 10.47 -2.15
N TYR A 82 -2.38 10.26 -2.31
CA TYR A 82 -1.84 8.89 -2.40
C TYR A 82 -2.05 8.11 -1.10
N LEU A 83 -1.89 8.78 0.04
CA LEU A 83 -2.05 8.15 1.35
C LEU A 83 -3.47 7.63 1.55
N VAL A 84 -4.47 8.42 1.16
CA VAL A 84 -5.89 8.01 1.23
C VAL A 84 -6.12 6.77 0.38
N VAL A 85 -5.58 6.74 -0.85
CA VAL A 85 -5.72 5.59 -1.73
C VAL A 85 -5.05 4.35 -1.12
N VAL A 86 -3.84 4.50 -0.59
CA VAL A 86 -3.10 3.38 0.03
C VAL A 86 -3.86 2.83 1.23
N LEU A 87 -4.43 3.71 2.07
CA LEU A 87 -5.21 3.29 3.24
C LEU A 87 -6.51 2.60 2.85
N ALA A 88 -7.15 3.07 1.78
CA ALA A 88 -8.44 2.52 1.36
C ALA A 88 -8.32 1.23 0.56
N ALA A 89 -7.19 1.00 -0.10
CA ALA A 89 -7.06 -0.08 -1.08
C ALA A 89 -7.30 -1.48 -0.50
N PRO A 90 -6.66 -1.90 0.61
CA PRO A 90 -6.89 -3.26 1.11
C PRO A 90 -8.32 -3.50 1.54
N VAL A 91 -8.89 -2.59 2.33
CA VAL A 91 -10.24 -2.73 2.87
C VAL A 91 -11.28 -2.61 1.77
N GLY A 92 -11.15 -1.59 0.90
CA GLY A 92 -12.10 -1.36 -0.19
C GLY A 92 -12.13 -2.54 -1.15
N THR A 93 -10.96 -3.07 -1.49
CA THR A 93 -10.86 -4.21 -2.38
C THR A 93 -11.49 -5.46 -1.77
N TRP A 94 -11.26 -5.70 -0.48
CA TRP A 94 -11.86 -6.82 0.21
C TRP A 94 -13.38 -6.69 0.25
N LEU A 95 -13.91 -5.51 0.60
CA LEU A 95 -15.36 -5.28 0.67
C LEU A 95 -16.05 -5.55 -0.67
N TRP A 96 -15.39 -5.20 -1.76
CA TRP A 96 -15.91 -5.49 -3.09
C TRP A 96 -15.78 -6.98 -3.42
N ALA A 97 -14.61 -7.56 -3.18
CA ALA A 97 -14.27 -8.91 -3.61
C ALA A 97 -15.02 -9.98 -2.84
N LYS A 98 -15.35 -9.74 -1.57
CA LYS A 98 -16.02 -10.75 -0.73
C LYS A 98 -17.38 -11.14 -1.24
N GLY A 99 -18.04 -10.28 -2.01
CA GLY A 99 -19.34 -10.55 -2.60
C GLY A 99 -19.28 -11.28 -3.93
N GLU A 100 -18.07 -11.47 -4.48
CA GLU A 100 -17.91 -12.11 -5.79
C GLU A 100 -17.81 -13.63 -5.62
N PRO A 101 -18.72 -14.41 -6.23
CA PRO A 101 -18.71 -15.87 -6.05
C PRO A 101 -17.68 -16.60 -6.90
N SER A 102 -17.00 -15.90 -7.82
CA SER A 102 -16.07 -16.51 -8.77
C SER A 102 -14.61 -16.21 -8.41
N ARG A 103 -13.69 -16.76 -9.21
CA ARG A 103 -12.25 -16.51 -9.07
C ARG A 103 -11.86 -15.04 -9.27
N TRP A 104 -12.75 -14.22 -9.81
CA TRP A 104 -12.46 -12.80 -10.02
C TRP A 104 -12.40 -12.01 -8.72
N GLY A 105 -13.01 -12.51 -7.63
CA GLY A 105 -12.82 -11.94 -6.31
C GLY A 105 -11.34 -11.90 -5.91
N PRO A 106 -10.66 -13.07 -5.83
CA PRO A 106 -9.22 -13.07 -5.59
C PRO A 106 -8.43 -12.33 -6.67
N GLY A 107 -8.91 -12.31 -7.91
CA GLY A 107 -8.25 -11.59 -9.00
C GLY A 107 -8.14 -10.08 -8.73
N VAL A 108 -9.21 -9.47 -8.23
CA VAL A 108 -9.21 -8.05 -7.88
C VAL A 108 -8.26 -7.78 -6.71
N VAL A 109 -8.27 -8.63 -5.70
CA VAL A 109 -7.36 -8.52 -4.56
C VAL A 109 -5.91 -8.65 -5.02
N CYS A 110 -5.64 -9.57 -5.94
CA CYS A 110 -4.30 -9.77 -6.51
C CYS A 110 -3.79 -8.50 -7.19
N VAL A 111 -4.61 -7.89 -8.04
CA VAL A 111 -4.24 -6.65 -8.76
C VAL A 111 -3.96 -5.53 -7.76
N ALA A 112 -4.84 -5.33 -6.78
CA ALA A 112 -4.65 -4.30 -5.75
C ALA A 112 -3.36 -4.54 -4.96
N ALA A 113 -3.08 -5.79 -4.60
CA ALA A 113 -1.88 -6.15 -3.85
C ALA A 113 -0.60 -5.93 -4.66
N LEU A 114 -0.65 -6.09 -5.98
CA LEU A 114 0.50 -5.81 -6.84
C LEU A 114 0.72 -4.30 -7.02
N VAL A 115 -0.35 -3.51 -7.00
CA VAL A 115 -0.26 -2.05 -7.18
C VAL A 115 0.21 -1.38 -5.89
N LEU A 116 -0.11 -1.92 -4.72
CA LEU A 116 0.17 -1.28 -3.45
C LEU A 116 1.66 -0.97 -3.22
N PRO A 117 2.62 -1.87 -3.50
CA PRO A 117 4.04 -1.53 -3.36
C PRO A 117 4.46 -0.35 -4.23
N VAL A 118 3.90 -0.24 -5.44
CA VAL A 118 4.18 0.88 -6.34
C VAL A 118 3.67 2.18 -5.73
N LEU A 119 2.47 2.16 -5.15
CA LEU A 119 1.89 3.32 -4.49
C LEU A 119 2.72 3.75 -3.28
N VAL A 120 3.27 2.80 -2.52
CA VAL A 120 4.12 3.11 -1.36
C VAL A 120 5.43 3.74 -1.81
N VAL A 121 6.04 3.25 -2.89
CA VAL A 121 7.23 3.88 -3.48
C VAL A 121 6.90 5.30 -3.92
N ARG A 122 5.74 5.50 -4.51
CA ARG A 122 5.29 6.83 -4.93
C ARG A 122 5.08 7.76 -3.75
N LEU A 123 4.55 7.24 -2.63
CA LEU A 123 4.46 8.01 -1.39
C LEU A 123 5.83 8.53 -0.94
N GLU A 124 6.83 7.66 -0.97
CA GLU A 124 8.19 8.04 -0.62
C GLU A 124 8.69 9.16 -1.54
N GLN A 125 8.49 9.03 -2.84
CA GLN A 125 8.95 10.03 -3.81
C GLN A 125 8.30 11.38 -3.59
N VAL A 126 6.98 11.43 -3.37
CA VAL A 126 6.28 12.70 -3.15
C VAL A 126 6.56 13.29 -1.78
N TRP A 127 7.01 12.46 -0.82
CA TRP A 127 7.46 12.95 0.47
C TRP A 127 8.84 13.60 0.37
N THR A 128 9.76 12.97 -0.37
CA THR A 128 11.18 13.32 -0.33
C THR A 128 11.59 14.34 -1.37
N THR A 129 10.90 14.42 -2.51
CA THR A 129 11.33 15.27 -3.62
C THR A 129 10.18 16.12 -4.17
N LEU A 130 10.54 17.32 -4.68
CA LEU A 130 9.56 18.24 -5.29
C LEU A 130 9.15 17.81 -6.69
N ASN A 131 9.99 17.06 -7.39
CA ASN A 131 9.80 16.70 -8.79
C ASN A 131 9.44 15.22 -8.99
N ALA A 132 8.92 14.60 -7.95
CA ALA A 132 8.54 13.19 -8.01
C ALA A 132 7.32 12.94 -8.89
#